data_b02e996a72d4192a88d9bf833b7bc7d1
#
_entry.id   b02e996a72d4192a88d9bf833b7bc7d1
#
_cell.length_a   1.000
_cell.length_b   1.000
_cell.length_c   1.000
_cell.angle_alpha   90.00
_cell.angle_beta   90.00
_cell.angle_gamma   90.00
#
_symmetry.space_group_name_H-M   'P 1'
#
loop_
_entity.id
_entity.type
_entity.pdbx_description
1 polymer ?
#
loop_
_entity_poly.entity_id
_entity_poly.type
_entity_poly.pdbx_seq_one_letter_code
_entity_poly.pdbx_strand_id
1 'polypeptide(L)'
;MTYEIEERVFHFKQPAGTSRGVYTERKSWLIRLSDGERQGVGECAPLPDLSCDAGPDYAKVLDKFCSEFCRWQESQRGQSLCNPLRYSHEGQSPCDSSFWDSMRDYPSMLFGLETAVLDLRSQESGVLFDTAFSRGEVGIPINGLVWMGNYEEMLQRMEQKLEQGFRCVKLKIGAIDFEQELDLVKRIRERFSFHEVELRLDANGAFSMESGVGSQEPEALYKLELLSQYAIHSIEQPIKAGQWGNMAELCRESPLPIALDEELIGVNDPEMKKHMLNIIKPRYIILKPSLHGGMQGCREWIEAAREQGIGSWITSALESNIGLNAIAQFASEVYGDNICMPQGLGTGQLFTDNIEMGLEIRGDRLWRKVKVGS
;
A
#
# COMPACT_ATOMS: atom_id res chain seq x y z
N MET A 1 5.07 -22.35 21.44
CA MET A 1 4.29 -21.65 20.41
C MET A 1 4.10 -22.55 19.21
N THR A 2 2.92 -22.49 18.56
CA THR A 2 2.59 -23.30 17.36
C THR A 2 2.10 -22.38 16.24
N TYR A 3 2.14 -22.85 15.02
CA TYR A 3 1.61 -22.14 13.86
C TYR A 3 0.92 -23.07 12.89
N GLU A 4 0.03 -22.50 12.08
CA GLU A 4 -0.62 -23.13 10.93
C GLU A 4 -0.58 -22.15 9.76
N ILE A 5 -0.38 -22.67 8.54
CA ILE A 5 -0.41 -21.88 7.30
C ILE A 5 -1.53 -22.45 6.42
N GLU A 6 -2.49 -21.58 6.08
CA GLU A 6 -3.61 -21.89 5.20
C GLU A 6 -3.42 -21.15 3.86
N GLU A 7 -3.28 -21.87 2.75
CA GLU A 7 -3.36 -21.25 1.42
C GLU A 7 -4.81 -20.93 1.10
N ARG A 8 -5.08 -19.69 0.67
CA ARG A 8 -6.41 -19.24 0.33
C ARG A 8 -6.43 -18.47 -0.99
N VAL A 9 -7.48 -18.69 -1.78
CA VAL A 9 -7.74 -17.97 -3.02
C VAL A 9 -9.00 -17.14 -2.84
N PHE A 10 -8.91 -15.85 -3.12
CA PHE A 10 -10.03 -14.91 -3.13
C PHE A 10 -10.40 -14.57 -4.57
N HIS A 11 -11.69 -14.44 -4.87
CA HIS A 11 -12.19 -14.19 -6.21
C HIS A 11 -12.70 -12.76 -6.34
N PHE A 12 -12.20 -12.03 -7.33
CA PHE A 12 -12.66 -10.67 -7.60
C PHE A 12 -14.11 -10.65 -8.10
N LYS A 13 -14.92 -9.70 -7.64
CA LYS A 13 -16.28 -9.43 -8.16
C LYS A 13 -16.28 -9.00 -9.62
N GLN A 14 -15.25 -8.29 -10.02
CA GLN A 14 -14.97 -7.86 -11.38
C GLN A 14 -13.47 -7.99 -11.64
N PRO A 15 -13.06 -8.34 -12.87
CA PRO A 15 -11.64 -8.42 -13.19
C PRO A 15 -10.91 -7.13 -12.85
N ALA A 16 -9.81 -7.25 -12.11
CA ALA A 16 -8.96 -6.12 -11.71
C ALA A 16 -7.92 -5.85 -12.82
N GLY A 17 -8.16 -4.82 -13.63
CA GLY A 17 -7.23 -4.40 -14.69
C GLY A 17 -6.04 -3.63 -14.09
N THR A 18 -4.84 -4.16 -14.23
CA THR A 18 -3.59 -3.55 -13.81
C THR A 18 -2.64 -3.40 -15.00
N SER A 19 -1.55 -2.65 -14.83
CA SER A 19 -0.48 -2.54 -15.85
C SER A 19 0.21 -3.87 -16.17
N ARG A 20 0.04 -4.90 -15.34
CA ARG A 20 0.67 -6.22 -15.49
C ARG A 20 -0.29 -7.30 -15.98
N GLY A 21 -1.56 -6.96 -16.14
CA GLY A 21 -2.59 -7.88 -16.60
C GLY A 21 -3.90 -7.75 -15.84
N VAL A 22 -4.79 -8.68 -16.09
CA VAL A 22 -6.12 -8.74 -15.49
C VAL A 22 -6.16 -9.88 -14.49
N TYR A 23 -6.40 -9.55 -13.21
CA TYR A 23 -6.54 -10.54 -12.16
C TYR A 23 -8.02 -10.84 -11.92
N THR A 24 -8.37 -12.12 -11.90
CA THR A 24 -9.70 -12.63 -11.54
C THR A 24 -9.73 -13.26 -10.16
N GLU A 25 -8.54 -13.59 -9.64
CA GLU A 25 -8.34 -14.19 -8.33
C GLU A 25 -7.09 -13.64 -7.64
N ARG A 26 -7.02 -13.82 -6.34
CA ARG A 26 -5.92 -13.41 -5.49
C ARG A 26 -5.54 -14.53 -4.55
N LYS A 27 -4.32 -15.06 -4.67
CA LYS A 27 -3.78 -16.05 -3.76
C LYS A 27 -3.11 -15.35 -2.57
N SER A 28 -3.41 -15.84 -1.37
CA SER A 28 -2.80 -15.43 -0.11
C SER A 28 -2.52 -16.63 0.77
N TRP A 29 -1.64 -16.46 1.76
CA TRP A 29 -1.37 -17.43 2.83
C TRP A 29 -1.71 -16.80 4.17
N LEU A 30 -2.58 -17.43 4.93
CA LEU A 30 -2.95 -17.00 6.27
C LEU A 30 -2.06 -17.70 7.27
N ILE A 31 -1.35 -16.96 8.11
CA ILE A 31 -0.61 -17.49 9.25
C ILE A 31 -1.51 -17.41 10.48
N ARG A 32 -1.68 -18.54 11.18
CA ARG A 32 -2.31 -18.60 12.49
C ARG A 32 -1.25 -18.98 13.52
N LEU A 33 -0.92 -18.04 14.41
CA LEU A 33 -0.03 -18.29 15.55
C LEU A 33 -0.84 -18.62 16.79
N SER A 34 -0.35 -19.52 17.64
CA SER A 34 -0.97 -19.80 18.93
C SER A 34 0.05 -19.98 20.05
N ASP A 35 -0.21 -19.36 21.20
CA ASP A 35 0.53 -19.57 22.45
C ASP A 35 -0.09 -20.66 23.35
N GLY A 36 -1.18 -21.30 22.89
CA GLY A 36 -1.96 -22.29 23.63
C GLY A 36 -3.22 -21.71 24.28
N GLU A 37 -3.29 -20.44 24.53
CA GLU A 37 -4.43 -19.73 25.12
C GLU A 37 -5.11 -18.79 24.09
N ARG A 38 -4.32 -18.14 23.27
CA ARG A 38 -4.77 -17.16 22.27
C ARG A 38 -4.30 -17.54 20.88
N GLN A 39 -4.91 -16.93 19.90
CA GLN A 39 -4.53 -17.03 18.50
C GLN A 39 -4.40 -15.64 17.88
N GLY A 40 -3.43 -15.49 16.98
CA GLY A 40 -3.26 -14.31 16.15
C GLY A 40 -3.20 -14.70 14.69
N VAL A 41 -3.80 -13.89 13.82
CA VAL A 41 -3.91 -14.15 12.38
C VAL A 41 -3.23 -13.04 11.57
N GLY A 42 -2.45 -13.44 10.59
CA GLY A 42 -1.85 -12.51 9.62
C GLY A 42 -2.00 -13.02 8.19
N GLU A 43 -1.89 -12.13 7.23
CA GLU A 43 -2.03 -12.44 5.82
C GLU A 43 -0.74 -12.11 5.06
N CYS A 44 -0.18 -13.12 4.40
CA CYS A 44 0.90 -13.00 3.43
C CYS A 44 0.31 -13.00 2.03
N ALA A 45 0.33 -11.85 1.36
CA ALA A 45 -0.32 -11.68 0.07
C ALA A 45 0.68 -11.14 -0.99
N PRO A 46 1.65 -11.97 -1.45
CA PRO A 46 2.57 -11.55 -2.52
C PRO A 46 1.78 -11.28 -3.79
N LEU A 47 2.06 -10.16 -4.46
CA LEU A 47 1.44 -9.83 -5.74
C LEU A 47 2.28 -10.46 -6.86
N PRO A 48 1.72 -11.33 -7.70
CA PRO A 48 2.45 -11.92 -8.82
C PRO A 48 3.10 -10.84 -9.70
N ASP A 49 4.29 -11.12 -10.21
CA ASP A 49 5.05 -10.23 -11.10
C ASP A 49 5.42 -8.84 -10.52
N LEU A 50 5.18 -8.63 -9.22
CA LEU A 50 5.50 -7.37 -8.54
C LEU A 50 6.25 -7.57 -7.23
N SER A 51 5.77 -8.43 -6.32
CA SER A 51 6.43 -8.68 -5.03
C SER A 51 7.79 -9.33 -5.25
N CYS A 52 8.83 -8.75 -4.64
CA CYS A 52 10.20 -9.29 -4.75
C CYS A 52 10.35 -10.65 -4.07
N ASP A 53 9.46 -11.00 -3.15
CA ASP A 53 9.42 -12.29 -2.46
C ASP A 53 8.42 -13.31 -3.08
N ALA A 54 7.72 -12.95 -4.16
CA ALA A 54 6.87 -13.90 -4.88
C ALA A 54 7.72 -14.94 -5.63
N GLY A 55 7.34 -16.22 -5.50
CA GLY A 55 8.07 -17.29 -6.20
C GLY A 55 7.44 -18.67 -5.99
N PRO A 56 7.91 -19.69 -6.74
CA PRO A 56 7.33 -21.03 -6.69
C PRO A 56 7.53 -21.73 -5.33
N ASP A 57 8.59 -21.38 -4.59
CA ASP A 57 8.89 -21.92 -3.25
C ASP A 57 8.28 -21.11 -2.10
N TYR A 58 7.39 -20.16 -2.39
CA TYR A 58 6.85 -19.23 -1.40
C TYR A 58 6.34 -19.90 -0.13
N ALA A 59 5.46 -20.89 -0.26
CA ALA A 59 4.89 -21.60 0.89
C ALA A 59 5.95 -22.30 1.73
N LYS A 60 6.98 -22.87 1.09
CA LYS A 60 8.09 -23.54 1.79
C LYS A 60 8.98 -22.55 2.54
N VAL A 61 9.25 -21.39 1.95
CA VAL A 61 10.03 -20.32 2.61
C VAL A 61 9.25 -19.74 3.79
N LEU A 62 7.95 -19.52 3.61
CA LEU A 62 7.06 -19.07 4.67
C LEU A 62 7.02 -20.03 5.86
N ASP A 63 6.87 -21.35 5.58
CA ASP A 63 6.89 -22.41 6.61
C ASP A 63 8.22 -22.42 7.39
N LYS A 64 9.34 -22.25 6.68
CA LYS A 64 10.65 -22.11 7.32
C LYS A 64 10.68 -20.93 8.29
N PHE A 65 10.25 -19.73 7.87
CA PHE A 65 10.24 -18.54 8.73
C PHE A 65 9.30 -18.70 9.93
N CYS A 66 8.12 -19.26 9.77
CA CYS A 66 7.20 -19.54 10.88
C CYS A 66 7.81 -20.52 11.89
N SER A 67 8.48 -21.58 11.41
CA SER A 67 9.19 -22.53 12.26
C SER A 67 10.37 -21.88 13.00
N GLU A 68 11.16 -21.05 12.32
CA GLU A 68 12.27 -20.30 12.92
C GLU A 68 11.78 -19.30 13.94
N PHE A 69 10.68 -18.59 13.68
CA PHE A 69 10.04 -17.69 14.63
C PHE A 69 9.63 -18.40 15.91
N CYS A 70 8.95 -19.56 15.81
CA CYS A 70 8.55 -20.32 16.99
C CYS A 70 9.76 -20.74 17.84
N ARG A 71 10.83 -21.24 17.21
CA ARG A 71 12.08 -21.60 17.91
C ARG A 71 12.78 -20.40 18.53
N TRP A 72 12.85 -19.29 17.80
CA TRP A 72 13.43 -18.06 18.30
C TRP A 72 12.66 -17.54 19.53
N GLN A 73 11.32 -17.50 19.46
CA GLN A 73 10.47 -17.08 20.59
C GLN A 73 10.63 -18.01 21.81
N GLU A 74 10.80 -19.30 21.61
CA GLU A 74 11.07 -20.26 22.70
C GLU A 74 12.44 -20.04 23.33
N SER A 75 13.45 -19.59 22.56
CA SER A 75 14.77 -19.23 23.10
C SER A 75 14.74 -17.99 23.99
N GLN A 76 13.75 -17.12 23.82
CA GLN A 76 13.52 -15.90 24.62
C GLN A 76 12.74 -16.20 25.92
N ARG A 77 12.90 -17.39 26.51
CA ARG A 77 12.16 -17.86 27.70
C ARG A 77 12.17 -16.83 28.84
N GLY A 78 10.97 -16.50 29.33
CA GLY A 78 10.77 -15.51 30.40
C GLY A 78 10.58 -14.07 29.89
N GLN A 79 10.69 -13.82 28.59
CA GLN A 79 10.33 -12.54 27.98
C GLN A 79 8.90 -12.63 27.40
N SER A 80 8.17 -11.51 27.47
CA SER A 80 6.90 -11.39 26.77
C SER A 80 7.11 -11.52 25.25
N LEU A 81 6.08 -11.94 24.53
CA LEU A 81 6.08 -12.01 23.07
C LEU A 81 6.61 -10.68 22.49
N CYS A 82 7.67 -10.75 21.69
CA CYS A 82 8.36 -9.59 21.16
C CYS A 82 7.42 -8.73 20.30
N ASN A 83 7.48 -7.40 20.46
CA ASN A 83 6.75 -6.51 19.57
C ASN A 83 7.57 -6.31 18.28
N PRO A 84 7.09 -6.73 17.10
CA PRO A 84 7.85 -6.65 15.86
C PRO A 84 8.16 -5.20 15.45
N LEU A 85 7.42 -4.21 15.96
CA LEU A 85 7.56 -2.80 15.58
C LEU A 85 8.35 -1.94 16.59
N ARG A 86 8.93 -2.54 17.62
CA ARG A 86 9.79 -1.82 18.58
C ARG A 86 11.27 -1.97 18.25
N TYR A 87 11.65 -1.56 17.07
CA TYR A 87 13.04 -1.20 16.78
C TYR A 87 13.25 0.23 17.26
N SER A 88 13.67 0.42 18.49
CA SER A 88 13.79 1.75 19.07
C SER A 88 15.08 2.44 18.62
N HIS A 89 14.97 3.67 18.15
CA HIS A 89 16.09 4.64 18.14
C HIS A 89 16.59 5.00 19.55
N GLU A 90 15.95 4.51 20.61
CA GLU A 90 16.24 4.83 22.01
C GLU A 90 17.00 3.74 22.78
N GLY A 91 17.72 2.85 22.11
CA GLY A 91 18.69 1.96 22.77
C GLY A 91 18.13 0.95 23.79
N GLN A 92 16.84 0.74 23.87
CA GLN A 92 16.16 -0.18 24.77
C GLN A 92 15.21 -1.11 24.04
N SER A 93 15.72 -1.94 23.12
CA SER A 93 14.97 -3.11 22.70
C SER A 93 15.37 -4.30 23.58
N PRO A 94 14.48 -4.86 24.42
CA PRO A 94 14.75 -6.09 25.14
C PRO A 94 14.75 -7.33 24.24
N CYS A 95 14.42 -7.19 22.94
CA CYS A 95 14.36 -8.28 21.99
C CYS A 95 15.53 -8.22 20.99
N ASP A 96 16.14 -9.36 20.74
CA ASP A 96 17.07 -9.55 19.64
C ASP A 96 16.32 -9.35 18.29
N SER A 97 16.72 -8.35 17.51
CA SER A 97 16.10 -8.01 16.23
C SER A 97 16.51 -8.95 15.09
N SER A 98 17.50 -9.80 15.32
CA SER A 98 18.16 -10.60 14.27
C SER A 98 17.19 -11.45 13.44
N PHE A 99 16.14 -11.98 14.07
CA PHE A 99 15.12 -12.74 13.36
C PHE A 99 14.36 -11.84 12.36
N TRP A 100 13.85 -10.68 12.81
CA TRP A 100 13.09 -9.76 11.95
C TRP A 100 13.94 -9.19 10.82
N ASP A 101 15.21 -8.87 11.11
CA ASP A 101 16.16 -8.40 10.10
C ASP A 101 16.43 -9.44 9.01
N SER A 102 16.39 -10.74 9.34
CA SER A 102 16.53 -11.82 8.37
C SER A 102 15.37 -11.93 7.37
N MET A 103 14.22 -11.32 7.69
CA MET A 103 13.04 -11.32 6.83
C MET A 103 12.90 -10.07 5.95
N ARG A 104 13.82 -9.11 6.02
CA ARG A 104 13.70 -7.82 5.30
C ARG A 104 13.49 -7.97 3.79
N ASP A 105 14.07 -9.00 3.18
CA ASP A 105 13.93 -9.29 1.75
C ASP A 105 12.66 -10.06 1.38
N TYR A 106 11.78 -10.31 2.38
CA TYR A 106 10.52 -11.03 2.23
C TYR A 106 9.33 -10.19 2.74
N PRO A 107 9.03 -9.04 2.10
CA PRO A 107 8.10 -8.04 2.64
C PRO A 107 6.70 -8.56 2.88
N SER A 108 6.16 -9.40 2.01
CA SER A 108 4.80 -9.94 2.19
C SER A 108 4.73 -10.97 3.31
N MET A 109 5.79 -11.80 3.49
CA MET A 109 5.90 -12.75 4.59
C MET A 109 6.10 -12.02 5.93
N LEU A 110 6.97 -10.99 5.92
CA LEU A 110 7.22 -10.15 7.08
C LEU A 110 5.94 -9.46 7.55
N PHE A 111 5.20 -8.82 6.64
CA PHE A 111 3.93 -8.17 6.95
C PHE A 111 2.91 -9.15 7.57
N GLY A 112 2.78 -10.36 7.01
CA GLY A 112 1.89 -11.38 7.54
C GLY A 112 2.28 -11.83 8.94
N LEU A 113 3.58 -12.07 9.19
CA LEU A 113 4.06 -12.50 10.50
C LEU A 113 3.97 -11.37 11.54
N GLU A 114 4.32 -10.13 11.18
CA GLU A 114 4.11 -8.94 12.03
C GLU A 114 2.65 -8.83 12.46
N THR A 115 1.73 -8.95 11.50
CA THR A 115 0.29 -8.89 11.76
C THR A 115 -0.16 -10.01 12.70
N ALA A 116 0.25 -11.26 12.45
CA ALA A 116 -0.12 -12.39 13.31
C ALA A 116 0.40 -12.23 14.74
N VAL A 117 1.62 -11.71 14.91
CA VAL A 117 2.21 -11.45 16.23
C VAL A 117 1.49 -10.31 16.95
N LEU A 118 1.15 -9.23 16.26
CA LEU A 118 0.39 -8.11 16.85
C LEU A 118 -1.01 -8.55 17.27
N ASP A 119 -1.71 -9.36 16.44
CA ASP A 119 -3.02 -9.90 16.77
C ASP A 119 -2.96 -10.86 17.96
N LEU A 120 -1.95 -11.76 18.03
CA LEU A 120 -1.73 -12.65 19.17
C LEU A 120 -1.46 -11.90 20.48
N ARG A 121 -0.82 -10.73 20.41
CA ARG A 121 -0.53 -9.85 21.57
C ARG A 121 -1.77 -9.09 22.04
N SER A 122 -2.72 -8.89 21.15
CA SER A 122 -3.93 -8.10 21.42
C SER A 122 -4.83 -8.78 22.45
N GLN A 123 -5.60 -7.96 23.18
CA GLN A 123 -6.66 -8.43 24.07
C GLN A 123 -7.94 -8.77 23.32
N GLU A 124 -8.14 -8.16 22.15
CA GLU A 124 -9.29 -8.35 21.27
C GLU A 124 -8.80 -8.71 19.87
N SER A 125 -9.20 -9.88 19.37
CA SER A 125 -8.81 -10.34 18.02
C SER A 125 -9.19 -9.31 16.95
N GLY A 126 -8.24 -9.03 16.07
CA GLY A 126 -8.37 -8.04 15.02
C GLY A 126 -8.14 -6.59 15.43
N VAL A 127 -7.78 -6.33 16.70
CA VAL A 127 -7.34 -5.00 17.18
C VAL A 127 -5.83 -5.03 17.38
N LEU A 128 -5.09 -4.46 16.44
CA LEU A 128 -3.62 -4.51 16.44
C LEU A 128 -2.99 -3.32 17.19
N PHE A 129 -3.67 -2.17 17.15
CA PHE A 129 -3.23 -0.92 17.75
C PHE A 129 -4.42 -0.25 18.47
N ASP A 130 -4.15 0.39 19.59
CA ASP A 130 -5.15 1.20 20.30
C ASP A 130 -5.19 2.60 19.71
N THR A 131 -6.02 2.80 18.69
CA THR A 131 -6.21 4.07 17.98
C THR A 131 -7.69 4.43 17.93
N ALA A 132 -8.03 5.70 17.66
CA ALA A 132 -9.43 6.11 17.51
C ALA A 132 -10.12 5.38 16.34
N PHE A 133 -9.38 5.01 15.28
CA PHE A 133 -9.90 4.18 14.20
C PHE A 133 -10.27 2.77 14.69
N SER A 134 -9.38 2.11 15.43
CA SER A 134 -9.62 0.75 15.93
C SER A 134 -10.76 0.70 16.95
N ARG A 135 -11.00 1.79 17.68
CA ARG A 135 -12.18 1.96 18.55
C ARG A 135 -13.45 2.39 17.81
N GLY A 136 -13.40 2.58 16.48
CA GLY A 136 -14.55 3.01 15.67
C GLY A 136 -14.98 4.46 15.88
N GLU A 137 -14.15 5.29 16.50
CA GLU A 137 -14.42 6.70 16.83
C GLU A 137 -14.21 7.63 15.63
N VAL A 138 -13.24 7.29 14.76
CA VAL A 138 -12.92 8.06 13.54
C VAL A 138 -12.81 7.15 12.34
N GLY A 139 -13.16 7.67 11.16
CA GLY A 139 -12.92 7.01 9.87
C GLY A 139 -11.68 7.56 9.18
N ILE A 140 -10.92 6.72 8.50
CA ILE A 140 -9.78 7.10 7.68
C ILE A 140 -10.28 7.61 6.33
N PRO A 141 -9.91 8.82 5.88
CA PRO A 141 -10.24 9.28 4.53
C PRO A 141 -9.55 8.39 3.49
N ILE A 142 -10.28 7.99 2.45
CA ILE A 142 -9.77 7.11 1.40
C ILE A 142 -10.06 7.67 0.01
N ASN A 143 -9.19 7.34 -0.94
CA ASN A 143 -9.47 7.63 -2.34
C ASN A 143 -10.35 6.57 -2.99
N GLY A 144 -11.22 6.99 -3.90
CA GLY A 144 -11.86 6.11 -4.86
C GLY A 144 -10.86 5.67 -5.93
N LEU A 145 -10.85 4.39 -6.29
CA LEU A 145 -9.98 3.86 -7.35
C LEU A 145 -10.79 3.63 -8.61
N VAL A 146 -10.31 4.19 -9.73
CA VAL A 146 -10.81 3.94 -11.08
C VAL A 146 -9.78 3.07 -11.81
N TRP A 147 -10.15 1.81 -12.04
CA TRP A 147 -9.34 0.82 -12.75
C TRP A 147 -9.20 1.15 -14.22
N MET A 148 -8.11 0.69 -14.83
CA MET A 148 -7.93 0.72 -16.27
C MET A 148 -9.10 0.04 -17.00
N GLY A 149 -9.42 0.55 -18.15
CA GLY A 149 -10.51 0.08 -19.01
C GLY A 149 -10.51 0.88 -20.31
N ASN A 150 -11.54 0.72 -21.14
CA ASN A 150 -11.76 1.65 -22.23
C ASN A 150 -12.29 3.01 -21.72
N TYR A 151 -12.36 3.99 -22.60
CA TYR A 151 -12.72 5.37 -22.25
C TYR A 151 -14.09 5.46 -21.54
N GLU A 152 -15.13 4.82 -22.09
CA GLU A 152 -16.48 4.86 -21.54
C GLU A 152 -16.58 4.20 -20.18
N GLU A 153 -15.89 3.06 -19.99
CA GLU A 153 -15.85 2.36 -18.71
C GLU A 153 -15.15 3.20 -17.64
N MET A 154 -14.05 3.86 -17.98
CA MET A 154 -13.31 4.70 -17.04
C MET A 154 -14.13 5.92 -16.63
N LEU A 155 -14.82 6.58 -17.57
CA LEU A 155 -15.72 7.69 -17.31
C LEU A 155 -16.87 7.26 -16.39
N GLN A 156 -17.53 6.15 -16.69
CA GLN A 156 -18.62 5.63 -15.86
C GLN A 156 -18.17 5.28 -14.44
N ARG A 157 -17.01 4.61 -14.29
CA ARG A 157 -16.44 4.28 -12.98
C ARG A 157 -16.10 5.52 -12.18
N MET A 158 -15.60 6.58 -12.85
CA MET A 158 -15.33 7.86 -12.21
C MET A 158 -16.62 8.48 -11.68
N GLU A 159 -17.65 8.59 -12.50
CA GLU A 159 -18.95 9.14 -12.10
C GLU A 159 -19.54 8.39 -10.91
N GLN A 160 -19.48 7.06 -10.92
CA GLN A 160 -19.93 6.23 -9.80
C GLN A 160 -19.19 6.55 -8.51
N LYS A 161 -17.85 6.79 -8.56
CA LYS A 161 -17.07 7.16 -7.36
C LYS A 161 -17.49 8.52 -6.81
N LEU A 162 -17.72 9.48 -7.67
CA LEU A 162 -18.16 10.81 -7.28
C LEU A 162 -19.60 10.80 -6.69
N GLU A 163 -20.51 10.02 -7.27
CA GLU A 163 -21.86 9.80 -6.73
C GLU A 163 -21.83 9.09 -5.36
N GLN A 164 -20.85 8.19 -5.12
CA GLN A 164 -20.61 7.57 -3.82
C GLN A 164 -20.06 8.54 -2.78
N GLY A 165 -19.74 9.78 -3.18
CA GLY A 165 -19.24 10.85 -2.28
C GLY A 165 -17.74 10.90 -2.09
N PHE A 166 -16.95 10.22 -2.92
CA PHE A 166 -15.49 10.34 -2.88
C PHE A 166 -15.04 11.73 -3.31
N ARG A 167 -14.22 12.37 -2.47
CA ARG A 167 -13.59 13.67 -2.73
C ARG A 167 -12.16 13.56 -3.24
N CYS A 168 -11.56 12.40 -3.19
CA CYS A 168 -10.29 12.08 -3.81
C CYS A 168 -10.49 10.85 -4.70
N VAL A 169 -10.08 10.94 -5.95
CA VAL A 169 -10.15 9.82 -6.90
C VAL A 169 -8.79 9.61 -7.55
N LYS A 170 -8.35 8.36 -7.57
CA LYS A 170 -7.15 7.91 -8.26
C LYS A 170 -7.55 7.27 -9.59
N LEU A 171 -7.11 7.86 -10.70
CA LEU A 171 -7.34 7.39 -12.06
C LEU A 171 -6.07 6.71 -12.57
N LYS A 172 -6.18 5.46 -12.98
CA LYS A 172 -5.08 4.77 -13.67
C LYS A 172 -5.04 5.18 -15.13
N ILE A 173 -3.83 5.53 -15.61
CA ILE A 173 -3.56 5.95 -16.99
C ILE A 173 -2.41 5.12 -17.58
N GLY A 174 -2.13 5.29 -18.88
CA GLY A 174 -1.08 4.57 -19.60
C GLY A 174 -1.55 3.26 -20.26
N ALA A 175 -2.87 3.00 -20.33
CA ALA A 175 -3.43 1.80 -20.95
C ALA A 175 -4.14 2.05 -22.29
N ILE A 176 -4.57 3.29 -22.54
CA ILE A 176 -5.21 3.71 -23.77
C ILE A 176 -4.41 4.85 -24.42
N ASP A 177 -4.89 5.33 -25.56
CA ASP A 177 -4.24 6.47 -26.22
C ASP A 177 -4.22 7.71 -25.31
N PHE A 178 -3.07 8.39 -25.25
CA PHE A 178 -2.87 9.51 -24.31
C PHE A 178 -3.84 10.67 -24.53
N GLU A 179 -4.22 10.96 -25.77
CA GLU A 179 -5.20 12.01 -26.08
C GLU A 179 -6.58 11.68 -25.48
N GLN A 180 -6.96 10.40 -25.45
CA GLN A 180 -8.20 9.96 -24.79
C GLN A 180 -8.09 10.09 -23.27
N GLU A 181 -6.93 9.76 -22.67
CA GLU A 181 -6.68 9.94 -21.24
C GLU A 181 -6.73 11.42 -20.85
N LEU A 182 -6.14 12.28 -21.68
CA LEU A 182 -6.17 13.73 -21.49
C LEU A 182 -7.61 14.31 -21.60
N ASP A 183 -8.41 13.85 -22.58
CA ASP A 183 -9.82 14.25 -22.71
C ASP A 183 -10.64 13.79 -21.50
N LEU A 184 -10.39 12.58 -20.98
CA LEU A 184 -11.04 12.09 -19.76
C LEU A 184 -10.74 12.99 -18.55
N VAL A 185 -9.47 13.34 -18.33
CA VAL A 185 -9.03 14.26 -17.27
C VAL A 185 -9.68 15.64 -17.43
N LYS A 186 -9.71 16.17 -18.66
CA LYS A 186 -10.37 17.43 -18.99
C LYS A 186 -11.85 17.42 -18.64
N ARG A 187 -12.61 16.39 -19.06
CA ARG A 187 -14.04 16.26 -18.74
C ARG A 187 -14.32 16.17 -17.24
N ILE A 188 -13.45 15.49 -16.51
CA ILE A 188 -13.56 15.46 -15.04
C ILE A 188 -13.44 16.86 -14.49
N ARG A 189 -12.49 17.67 -14.95
CA ARG A 189 -12.26 19.05 -14.47
C ARG A 189 -13.31 20.04 -14.95
N GLU A 190 -13.91 19.84 -16.10
CA GLU A 190 -15.05 20.63 -16.57
C GLU A 190 -16.28 20.44 -15.68
N ARG A 191 -16.45 19.24 -15.12
CA ARG A 191 -17.62 18.90 -14.28
C ARG A 191 -17.36 19.17 -12.78
N PHE A 192 -16.13 18.94 -12.31
CA PHE A 192 -15.75 19.02 -10.90
C PHE A 192 -14.49 19.88 -10.73
N SER A 193 -14.62 20.94 -9.98
CA SER A 193 -13.48 21.79 -9.64
C SER A 193 -12.46 21.05 -8.77
N PHE A 194 -11.23 21.57 -8.71
CA PHE A 194 -10.19 20.99 -7.84
C PHE A 194 -10.48 21.19 -6.34
N HIS A 195 -11.40 22.10 -5.98
CA HIS A 195 -11.90 22.26 -4.61
C HIS A 195 -12.90 21.18 -4.20
N GLU A 196 -13.60 20.58 -5.16
CA GLU A 196 -14.59 19.53 -4.93
C GLU A 196 -13.94 18.15 -4.96
N VAL A 197 -13.03 17.93 -5.90
CA VAL A 197 -12.40 16.61 -6.13
C VAL A 197 -10.90 16.74 -6.33
N GLU A 198 -10.13 16.13 -5.42
CA GLU A 198 -8.71 15.86 -5.61
C GLU A 198 -8.54 14.72 -6.63
N LEU A 199 -7.82 14.98 -7.71
CA LEU A 199 -7.53 13.96 -8.73
C LEU A 199 -6.05 13.56 -8.66
N ARG A 200 -5.81 12.28 -8.45
CA ARG A 200 -4.50 11.63 -8.52
C ARG A 200 -4.44 10.76 -9.77
N LEU A 201 -3.29 10.74 -10.42
CA LEU A 201 -3.06 9.87 -11.56
C LEU A 201 -2.06 8.77 -11.18
N ASP A 202 -2.18 7.61 -11.83
CA ASP A 202 -1.26 6.49 -11.66
C ASP A 202 -0.89 5.95 -13.04
N ALA A 203 0.34 6.18 -13.46
CA ALA A 203 0.84 5.76 -14.77
C ALA A 203 1.50 4.38 -14.75
N ASN A 204 1.78 3.81 -13.58
CA ASN A 204 2.44 2.50 -13.40
C ASN A 204 3.67 2.31 -14.32
N GLY A 205 4.46 3.36 -14.53
CA GLY A 205 5.67 3.31 -15.36
C GLY A 205 5.43 3.30 -16.87
N ALA A 206 4.27 3.76 -17.35
CA ALA A 206 3.91 3.68 -18.76
C ALA A 206 4.60 4.71 -19.65
N PHE A 207 5.15 5.81 -19.10
CA PHE A 207 5.76 6.87 -19.91
C PHE A 207 7.24 6.56 -20.19
N SER A 208 7.75 7.14 -21.30
CA SER A 208 9.13 6.95 -21.75
C SER A 208 9.98 8.20 -21.52
N MET A 209 11.26 7.99 -21.21
CA MET A 209 12.28 9.06 -21.24
C MET A 209 12.89 9.29 -22.62
N GLU A 210 12.52 8.48 -23.61
CA GLU A 210 12.92 8.72 -25.00
C GLU A 210 12.16 9.91 -25.57
N SER A 211 12.83 10.67 -26.43
CA SER A 211 12.19 11.79 -27.11
C SER A 211 11.23 11.29 -28.20
N GLY A 212 10.08 11.94 -28.30
CA GLY A 212 9.14 11.67 -29.38
C GLY A 212 9.72 12.01 -30.77
N VAL A 213 9.12 11.46 -31.82
CA VAL A 213 9.54 11.73 -33.20
C VAL A 213 9.47 13.23 -33.51
N GLY A 214 10.63 13.85 -33.80
CA GLY A 214 10.70 15.28 -34.10
C GLY A 214 10.78 16.21 -32.89
N SER A 215 10.89 15.68 -31.68
CA SER A 215 11.07 16.42 -30.41
C SER A 215 12.47 16.15 -29.84
N GLN A 216 13.00 17.10 -29.06
CA GLN A 216 14.18 16.89 -28.21
C GLN A 216 13.78 16.63 -26.75
N GLU A 217 12.52 16.82 -26.43
CA GLU A 217 11.98 16.68 -25.10
C GLU A 217 11.54 15.21 -24.83
N PRO A 218 11.83 14.64 -23.65
CA PRO A 218 11.31 13.32 -23.25
C PRO A 218 9.78 13.25 -23.31
N GLU A 219 9.24 12.16 -23.82
CA GLU A 219 7.79 11.92 -23.90
C GLU A 219 7.12 12.09 -22.53
N ALA A 220 7.76 11.58 -21.46
CA ALA A 220 7.25 11.70 -20.10
C ALA A 220 7.06 13.16 -19.70
N LEU A 221 8.04 14.04 -19.92
CA LEU A 221 7.96 15.44 -19.53
C LEU A 221 6.87 16.17 -20.33
N TYR A 222 6.78 15.96 -21.63
CA TYR A 222 5.72 16.50 -22.49
C TYR A 222 4.32 16.12 -21.97
N LYS A 223 4.09 14.84 -21.61
CA LYS A 223 2.82 14.38 -21.05
C LYS A 223 2.50 15.03 -19.70
N LEU A 224 3.51 15.15 -18.84
CA LEU A 224 3.36 15.79 -17.53
C LEU A 224 3.01 17.28 -17.66
N GLU A 225 3.58 18.00 -18.64
CA GLU A 225 3.21 19.38 -18.92
C GLU A 225 1.76 19.54 -19.37
N LEU A 226 1.29 18.66 -20.28
CA LEU A 226 -0.11 18.70 -20.71
C LEU A 226 -1.07 18.40 -19.55
N LEU A 227 -0.77 17.40 -18.72
CA LEU A 227 -1.58 17.03 -17.57
C LEU A 227 -1.60 18.11 -16.48
N SER A 228 -0.52 18.90 -16.34
CA SER A 228 -0.41 19.96 -15.32
C SER A 228 -1.48 21.06 -15.43
N GLN A 229 -2.07 21.23 -16.61
CA GLN A 229 -3.11 22.21 -16.88
C GLN A 229 -4.44 21.91 -16.16
N TYR A 230 -4.59 20.69 -15.61
CA TYR A 230 -5.85 20.19 -15.04
C TYR A 230 -5.84 20.10 -13.50
N ALA A 231 -4.98 20.84 -12.82
CA ALA A 231 -4.91 20.85 -11.35
C ALA A 231 -4.86 19.44 -10.73
N ILE A 232 -4.00 18.57 -11.26
CA ILE A 232 -3.74 17.23 -10.75
C ILE A 232 -2.93 17.36 -9.46
N HIS A 233 -3.32 16.62 -8.41
CA HIS A 233 -2.60 16.60 -7.14
C HIS A 233 -1.21 15.98 -7.27
N SER A 234 -1.14 14.82 -7.91
CA SER A 234 0.11 14.09 -8.13
C SER A 234 -0.04 13.02 -9.20
N ILE A 235 1.09 12.64 -9.80
CA ILE A 235 1.20 11.47 -10.66
C ILE A 235 2.08 10.41 -9.99
N GLU A 236 1.57 9.18 -9.92
CA GLU A 236 2.25 8.02 -9.37
C GLU A 236 3.04 7.32 -10.47
N GLN A 237 4.32 7.04 -10.19
CA GLN A 237 5.26 6.25 -11.01
C GLN A 237 5.13 6.52 -12.52
N PRO A 238 5.54 7.71 -13.01
CA PRO A 238 5.38 8.07 -14.42
C PRO A 238 6.20 7.18 -15.36
N ILE A 239 7.43 6.83 -14.99
CA ILE A 239 8.34 5.97 -15.76
C ILE A 239 8.62 4.65 -15.01
N LYS A 240 9.11 3.64 -15.73
CA LYS A 240 9.49 2.34 -15.16
C LYS A 240 10.49 2.49 -14.02
N ALA A 241 10.28 1.73 -12.95
CA ALA A 241 11.18 1.66 -11.81
C ALA A 241 12.61 1.22 -12.19
N GLY A 242 13.58 1.57 -11.33
CA GLY A 242 15.01 1.27 -11.52
C GLY A 242 15.77 2.33 -12.32
N GLN A 243 15.15 3.47 -12.61
CA GLN A 243 15.76 4.56 -13.38
C GLN A 243 15.94 5.81 -12.51
N TRP A 244 16.63 5.71 -11.38
CA TRP A 244 16.75 6.80 -10.39
C TRP A 244 17.23 8.13 -10.98
N GLY A 245 18.19 8.11 -11.91
CA GLY A 245 18.66 9.33 -12.57
C GLY A 245 17.57 10.02 -13.38
N ASN A 246 16.86 9.26 -14.21
CA ASN A 246 15.74 9.76 -15.01
C ASN A 246 14.58 10.22 -14.15
N MET A 247 14.26 9.47 -13.08
CA MET A 247 13.20 9.85 -12.13
C MET A 247 13.58 11.13 -11.37
N ALA A 248 14.84 11.29 -10.98
CA ALA A 248 15.34 12.52 -10.35
C ALA A 248 15.25 13.73 -11.29
N GLU A 249 15.53 13.54 -12.58
CA GLU A 249 15.35 14.56 -13.59
C GLU A 249 13.87 14.95 -13.73
N LEU A 250 12.96 13.99 -13.84
CA LEU A 250 11.52 14.25 -13.86
C LEU A 250 11.03 14.94 -12.60
N CYS A 251 11.48 14.54 -11.41
CA CYS A 251 11.10 15.19 -10.15
C CYS A 251 11.55 16.66 -10.09
N ARG A 252 12.65 17.02 -10.76
CA ARG A 252 13.16 18.39 -10.82
C ARG A 252 12.44 19.24 -11.85
N GLU A 253 12.14 18.68 -13.04
CA GLU A 253 11.63 19.43 -14.20
C GLU A 253 10.10 19.40 -14.30
N SER A 254 9.44 18.37 -13.78
CA SER A 254 8.01 18.19 -13.91
C SER A 254 7.21 19.30 -13.19
N PRO A 255 6.22 19.90 -13.85
CA PRO A 255 5.29 20.82 -13.20
C PRO A 255 4.28 20.10 -12.30
N LEU A 256 4.13 18.76 -12.45
CA LEU A 256 3.29 17.93 -11.59
C LEU A 256 4.11 17.30 -10.46
N PRO A 257 3.58 17.28 -9.21
CA PRO A 257 4.17 16.52 -8.13
C PRO A 257 4.22 15.02 -8.45
N ILE A 258 5.40 14.40 -8.31
CA ILE A 258 5.60 12.97 -8.55
C ILE A 258 5.53 12.20 -7.22
N ALA A 259 4.85 11.05 -7.25
CA ALA A 259 4.79 10.08 -6.18
C ALA A 259 5.45 8.76 -6.61
N LEU A 260 6.31 8.19 -5.78
CA LEU A 260 6.96 6.90 -6.05
C LEU A 260 6.15 5.76 -5.45
N ASP A 261 5.99 4.66 -6.18
CA ASP A 261 5.38 3.40 -5.78
C ASP A 261 6.32 2.22 -6.09
N GLU A 262 6.34 1.75 -7.33
CA GLU A 262 7.14 0.60 -7.74
C GLU A 262 8.65 0.81 -7.56
N GLU A 263 9.11 2.05 -7.55
CA GLU A 263 10.51 2.40 -7.28
C GLU A 263 10.99 1.94 -5.91
N LEU A 264 10.08 1.86 -4.92
CA LEU A 264 10.41 1.51 -3.53
C LEU A 264 10.58 0.00 -3.31
N ILE A 265 10.08 -0.83 -4.24
CA ILE A 265 10.06 -2.29 -4.10
C ILE A 265 11.48 -2.85 -4.14
N GLY A 266 11.82 -3.69 -3.15
CA GLY A 266 13.14 -4.31 -3.03
C GLY A 266 14.21 -3.42 -2.41
N VAL A 267 13.90 -2.16 -2.06
CA VAL A 267 14.80 -1.28 -1.31
C VAL A 267 14.51 -1.47 0.19
N ASN A 268 15.15 -2.48 0.78
CA ASN A 268 14.84 -2.94 2.14
C ASN A 268 15.82 -2.42 3.21
N ASP A 269 17.01 -2.00 2.82
CA ASP A 269 18.00 -1.42 3.72
C ASP A 269 17.66 0.03 4.10
N PRO A 270 17.61 0.42 5.39
CA PRO A 270 17.23 1.76 5.84
C PRO A 270 18.10 2.90 5.29
N GLU A 271 19.41 2.69 5.17
CA GLU A 271 20.32 3.70 4.63
C GLU A 271 20.14 3.86 3.12
N MET A 272 19.84 2.76 2.42
CA MET A 272 19.53 2.79 0.99
C MET A 272 18.21 3.52 0.72
N LYS A 273 17.20 3.38 1.60
CA LYS A 273 15.94 4.15 1.54
C LYS A 273 16.21 5.66 1.58
N LYS A 274 17.00 6.11 2.57
CA LYS A 274 17.41 7.52 2.71
C LYS A 274 18.20 7.99 1.48
N HIS A 275 19.14 7.18 1.02
CA HIS A 275 19.97 7.49 -0.13
C HIS A 275 19.15 7.68 -1.41
N MET A 276 18.21 6.78 -1.68
CA MET A 276 17.31 6.84 -2.82
C MET A 276 16.46 8.11 -2.80
N LEU A 277 15.84 8.45 -1.66
CA LEU A 277 15.04 9.67 -1.53
C LEU A 277 15.88 10.94 -1.72
N ASN A 278 17.14 10.93 -1.26
CA ASN A 278 18.09 12.04 -1.48
C ASN A 278 18.46 12.24 -2.94
N ILE A 279 18.52 11.17 -3.74
CA ILE A 279 18.81 11.23 -5.19
C ILE A 279 17.57 11.71 -5.94
N ILE A 280 16.43 11.04 -5.76
CA ILE A 280 15.23 11.24 -6.58
C ILE A 280 14.47 12.50 -6.18
N LYS A 281 14.36 12.77 -4.88
CA LYS A 281 13.64 13.93 -4.31
C LYS A 281 12.19 14.04 -4.80
N PRO A 282 11.39 12.96 -4.69
CA PRO A 282 10.00 13.00 -5.08
C PRO A 282 9.20 13.94 -4.16
N ARG A 283 8.00 14.33 -4.59
CA ARG A 283 7.09 15.07 -3.69
C ARG A 283 6.40 14.14 -2.69
N TYR A 284 6.13 12.89 -3.11
CA TYR A 284 5.43 11.90 -2.30
C TYR A 284 6.00 10.49 -2.49
N ILE A 285 5.75 9.62 -1.51
CA ILE A 285 5.92 8.18 -1.61
C ILE A 285 4.63 7.47 -1.23
N ILE A 286 4.37 6.32 -1.87
CA ILE A 286 3.19 5.49 -1.65
C ILE A 286 3.65 4.17 -1.06
N LEU A 287 3.07 3.80 0.08
CA LEU A 287 3.54 2.67 0.84
C LEU A 287 2.52 1.54 0.88
N LYS A 288 2.99 0.33 0.63
CA LYS A 288 2.23 -0.92 0.68
C LYS A 288 2.97 -1.88 1.61
N PRO A 289 2.53 -2.11 2.85
CA PRO A 289 3.28 -2.92 3.81
C PRO A 289 3.71 -4.29 3.27
N SER A 290 2.85 -4.97 2.49
CA SER A 290 3.20 -6.25 1.88
C SER A 290 4.22 -6.18 0.72
N LEU A 291 4.64 -4.97 0.29
CA LEU A 291 5.64 -4.78 -0.77
C LEU A 291 6.90 -4.05 -0.29
N HIS A 292 6.79 -3.23 0.76
CA HIS A 292 7.83 -2.26 1.15
C HIS A 292 8.47 -2.57 2.51
N GLY A 293 8.59 -3.87 2.84
CA GLY A 293 9.32 -4.34 4.03
C GLY A 293 8.46 -4.47 5.29
N GLY A 294 7.20 -4.86 5.15
CA GLY A 294 6.26 -4.98 6.26
C GLY A 294 5.84 -3.62 6.83
N MET A 295 5.25 -3.62 8.00
CA MET A 295 4.90 -2.40 8.74
C MET A 295 6.16 -1.67 9.21
N GLN A 296 7.17 -2.42 9.68
CA GLN A 296 8.44 -1.83 10.12
C GLN A 296 9.15 -1.14 8.95
N GLY A 297 9.27 -1.79 7.79
CA GLY A 297 9.90 -1.18 6.61
C GLY A 297 9.16 0.05 6.11
N CYS A 298 7.82 0.07 6.19
CA CYS A 298 7.01 1.26 5.89
C CYS A 298 7.26 2.39 6.90
N ARG A 299 7.43 2.08 8.19
CA ARG A 299 7.77 3.08 9.22
C ARG A 299 9.12 3.74 8.92
N GLU A 300 10.13 2.95 8.56
CA GLU A 300 11.44 3.44 8.13
C GLU A 300 11.33 4.37 6.91
N TRP A 301 10.52 4.01 5.91
CA TRP A 301 10.24 4.88 4.75
C TRP A 301 9.57 6.21 5.15
N ILE A 302 8.57 6.17 6.04
CA ILE A 302 7.87 7.35 6.54
C ILE A 302 8.83 8.29 7.26
N GLU A 303 9.71 7.75 8.10
CA GLU A 303 10.72 8.52 8.85
C GLU A 303 11.73 9.16 7.88
N ALA A 304 12.30 8.39 6.96
CA ALA A 304 13.24 8.88 5.95
C ALA A 304 12.61 9.97 5.04
N ALA A 305 11.34 9.80 4.65
CA ALA A 305 10.61 10.77 3.86
C ALA A 305 10.34 12.06 4.65
N ARG A 306 9.90 11.93 5.91
CA ARG A 306 9.62 13.06 6.81
C ARG A 306 10.86 13.90 7.07
N GLU A 307 12.03 13.29 7.27
CA GLU A 307 13.33 13.97 7.43
C GLU A 307 13.67 14.86 6.22
N GLN A 308 13.15 14.53 5.04
CA GLN A 308 13.39 15.25 3.78
C GLN A 308 12.21 16.11 3.29
N GLY A 309 11.14 16.23 4.09
CA GLY A 309 9.95 17.00 3.73
C GLY A 309 9.11 16.35 2.61
N ILE A 310 9.27 15.04 2.41
CA ILE A 310 8.52 14.24 1.43
C ILE A 310 7.24 13.73 2.09
N GLY A 311 6.08 13.92 1.43
CA GLY A 311 4.81 13.41 1.91
C GLY A 311 4.68 11.91 1.67
N SER A 312 3.77 11.25 2.42
CA SER A 312 3.50 9.81 2.24
C SER A 312 2.05 9.48 2.50
N TRP A 313 1.56 8.42 1.87
CA TRP A 313 0.30 7.77 2.23
C TRP A 313 0.42 6.25 2.07
N ILE A 314 -0.48 5.53 2.74
CA ILE A 314 -0.51 4.08 2.73
C ILE A 314 -1.65 3.59 1.83
N THR A 315 -1.39 2.52 1.09
CA THR A 315 -2.36 1.84 0.26
C THR A 315 -2.26 0.33 0.44
N SER A 316 -3.31 -0.41 0.07
CA SER A 316 -3.26 -1.87 0.01
C SER A 316 -2.67 -2.35 -1.32
N ALA A 317 -2.14 -3.57 -1.31
CA ALA A 317 -1.73 -4.33 -2.49
C ALA A 317 -2.74 -5.46 -2.80
N LEU A 318 -4.03 -5.18 -2.66
CA LEU A 318 -5.13 -6.12 -2.90
C LEU A 318 -5.14 -7.29 -1.91
N GLU A 319 -4.83 -7.05 -0.65
CA GLU A 319 -5.02 -7.99 0.44
C GLU A 319 -6.51 -8.26 0.70
N SER A 320 -6.81 -9.38 1.36
CA SER A 320 -8.13 -9.60 1.95
C SER A 320 -8.40 -8.61 3.09
N ASN A 321 -9.58 -8.65 3.70
CA ASN A 321 -9.86 -7.80 4.84
C ASN A 321 -8.98 -8.07 6.07
N ILE A 322 -8.29 -9.20 6.16
CA ILE A 322 -7.30 -9.44 7.24
C ILE A 322 -6.14 -8.46 7.06
N GLY A 323 -5.49 -8.48 5.89
CA GLY A 323 -4.40 -7.56 5.60
C GLY A 323 -4.86 -6.10 5.55
N LEU A 324 -6.03 -5.82 4.94
CA LEU A 324 -6.57 -4.46 4.87
C LEU A 324 -6.87 -3.87 6.26
N ASN A 325 -7.40 -4.65 7.20
CA ASN A 325 -7.62 -4.23 8.58
C ASN A 325 -6.28 -3.86 9.27
N ALA A 326 -5.26 -4.69 9.06
CA ALA A 326 -3.93 -4.43 9.60
C ALA A 326 -3.32 -3.14 9.01
N ILE A 327 -3.42 -2.95 7.69
CA ILE A 327 -2.92 -1.75 7.00
C ILE A 327 -3.67 -0.50 7.47
N ALA A 328 -4.99 -0.56 7.62
CA ALA A 328 -5.80 0.57 8.08
C ALA A 328 -5.45 0.99 9.51
N GLN A 329 -5.30 0.04 10.42
CA GLN A 329 -4.89 0.31 11.78
C GLN A 329 -3.45 0.84 11.84
N PHE A 330 -2.54 0.29 11.06
CA PHE A 330 -1.17 0.80 10.93
C PHE A 330 -1.15 2.24 10.39
N ALA A 331 -1.99 2.58 9.40
CA ALA A 331 -2.12 3.95 8.91
C ALA A 331 -2.57 4.92 10.01
N SER A 332 -3.55 4.52 10.84
CA SER A 332 -4.00 5.30 11.99
C SER A 332 -2.90 5.44 13.06
N GLU A 333 -2.11 4.40 13.29
CA GLU A 333 -0.98 4.42 14.23
C GLU A 333 0.12 5.41 13.81
N VAL A 334 0.52 5.42 12.53
CA VAL A 334 1.66 6.23 12.07
C VAL A 334 1.30 7.66 11.71
N TYR A 335 0.05 7.94 11.32
CA TYR A 335 -0.41 9.27 10.96
C TYR A 335 -1.29 9.92 12.04
N GLY A 336 -1.69 9.18 13.06
CA GLY A 336 -2.57 9.63 14.14
C GLY A 336 -4.04 9.72 13.74
N ASP A 337 -4.86 10.29 14.63
CA ASP A 337 -6.32 10.29 14.49
C ASP A 337 -6.85 11.30 13.45
N ASN A 338 -6.06 12.31 13.10
CA ASN A 338 -6.44 13.39 12.17
C ASN A 338 -5.77 13.23 10.80
N ILE A 339 -5.97 12.07 10.16
CA ILE A 339 -5.46 11.84 8.81
C ILE A 339 -6.16 12.79 7.83
N CYS A 340 -5.39 13.72 7.24
CA CYS A 340 -5.91 14.65 6.24
C CYS A 340 -5.77 14.12 4.81
N MET A 341 -4.67 13.41 4.51
CA MET A 341 -4.40 12.87 3.17
C MET A 341 -5.18 11.58 2.95
N PRO A 342 -6.02 11.47 1.90
CA PRO A 342 -6.74 10.23 1.59
C PRO A 342 -5.79 9.06 1.34
N GLN A 343 -6.06 7.93 2.00
CA GLN A 343 -5.30 6.69 1.92
C GLN A 343 -5.87 5.75 0.85
N GLY A 344 -5.08 4.83 0.33
CA GLY A 344 -5.51 3.87 -0.69
C GLY A 344 -6.14 2.60 -0.12
N LEU A 345 -7.15 2.72 0.75
CA LEU A 345 -7.69 1.62 1.54
C LEU A 345 -9.12 1.21 1.14
N GLY A 346 -9.55 1.57 -0.07
CA GLY A 346 -10.89 1.26 -0.58
C GLY A 346 -11.07 -0.15 -1.17
N THR A 347 -10.14 -1.07 -0.97
CA THR A 347 -10.08 -2.37 -1.67
C THR A 347 -10.88 -3.50 -0.99
N GLY A 348 -11.36 -3.32 0.23
CA GLY A 348 -12.05 -4.37 1.00
C GLY A 348 -13.33 -4.94 0.36
N GLN A 349 -13.91 -4.24 -0.63
CA GLN A 349 -15.13 -4.68 -1.32
C GLN A 349 -14.88 -5.43 -2.64
N LEU A 350 -13.62 -5.68 -3.00
CA LEU A 350 -13.26 -6.22 -4.32
C LEU A 350 -13.58 -7.71 -4.47
N PHE A 351 -13.59 -8.49 -3.38
CA PHE A 351 -13.76 -9.93 -3.43
C PHE A 351 -15.20 -10.38 -3.13
N THR A 352 -15.61 -11.49 -3.74
CA THR A 352 -16.92 -12.13 -3.49
C THR A 352 -16.93 -12.92 -2.18
N ASP A 353 -15.76 -13.42 -1.78
CA ASP A 353 -15.52 -14.38 -0.68
C ASP A 353 -14.53 -13.85 0.36
N ASN A 354 -14.54 -12.50 0.56
CA ASN A 354 -13.68 -11.84 1.52
C ASN A 354 -13.99 -12.27 2.97
N ILE A 355 -13.00 -12.11 3.86
CA ILE A 355 -13.15 -12.43 5.28
C ILE A 355 -13.72 -11.22 6.01
N GLU A 356 -14.73 -11.43 6.86
CA GLU A 356 -15.35 -10.34 7.62
C GLU A 356 -14.43 -9.88 8.76
N MET A 357 -14.03 -8.60 8.73
CA MET A 357 -13.17 -7.95 9.72
C MET A 357 -13.77 -6.67 10.30
N GLY A 358 -15.09 -6.46 10.13
CA GLY A 358 -15.78 -5.27 10.62
C GLY A 358 -15.38 -3.98 9.90
N LEU A 359 -14.83 -4.06 8.69
CA LEU A 359 -14.51 -2.88 7.89
C LEU A 359 -15.73 -2.42 7.08
N GLU A 360 -15.97 -1.12 7.04
CA GLU A 360 -17.08 -0.50 6.30
C GLU A 360 -16.65 0.82 5.66
N ILE A 361 -17.04 1.02 4.40
CA ILE A 361 -16.89 2.32 3.73
C ILE A 361 -18.18 3.11 3.90
N ARG A 362 -18.07 4.35 4.44
CA ARG A 362 -19.15 5.34 4.56
C ARG A 362 -18.71 6.63 3.90
N GLY A 363 -19.31 6.98 2.78
CA GLY A 363 -18.86 8.09 1.95
C GLY A 363 -17.42 7.89 1.47
N ASP A 364 -16.58 8.84 1.75
CA ASP A 364 -15.14 8.84 1.41
C ASP A 364 -14.23 8.32 2.56
N ARG A 365 -14.78 7.57 3.52
CA ARG A 365 -14.02 7.09 4.68
C ARG A 365 -14.19 5.60 4.93
N LEU A 366 -13.08 4.96 5.31
CA LEU A 366 -13.05 3.60 5.84
C LEU A 366 -13.24 3.66 7.37
N TRP A 367 -14.18 2.86 7.87
CA TRP A 367 -14.52 2.75 9.30
C TRP A 367 -14.31 1.34 9.79
N ARG A 368 -13.98 1.20 11.08
CA ARG A 368 -14.07 -0.08 11.79
C ARG A 368 -15.37 -0.12 12.61
N LYS A 369 -16.18 -1.17 12.40
CA LYS A 369 -17.35 -1.48 13.24
C LYS A 369 -16.85 -2.11 14.54
N VAL A 370 -17.15 -1.49 15.64
CA VAL A 370 -16.95 -2.10 16.97
C VAL A 370 -18.19 -2.91 17.30
N LYS A 371 -18.02 -4.16 17.76
CA LYS A 371 -19.12 -4.92 18.32
C LYS A 371 -19.59 -4.18 19.56
N VAL A 372 -20.78 -3.59 19.51
CA VAL A 372 -21.42 -3.08 20.72
C VAL A 372 -21.65 -4.31 21.61
N GLY A 373 -20.96 -4.35 22.75
CA GLY A 373 -21.07 -5.44 23.69
C GLY A 373 -22.54 -5.70 24.03
N SER A 374 -22.96 -6.93 23.85
CA SER A 374 -24.24 -7.45 24.31
C SER A 374 -24.21 -7.65 25.82
#